data_9598b14264c4e448679baa3c7147584f
#
_entry.id   9598b14264c4e448679baa3c7147584f
#
_cell.length_a   1.000
_cell.length_b   1.000
_cell.length_c   1.000
_cell.angle_alpha   90.00
_cell.angle_beta   90.00
_cell.angle_gamma   90.00
#
_symmetry.space_group_name_H-M   'P 1'
#
loop_
_entity.id
_entity.type
_entity.pdbx_description
1 polymer ?
#
loop_
_entity_poly.entity_id
_entity_poly.type
_entity_poly.pdbx_seq_one_letter_code
_entity_poly.pdbx_strand_id
1 'polypeptide(L)'
;IVAGTGTGKTLAIRPIAETILGTTELKAGVVNREREATPETPSWNVVVITTGIARRWFQDGDIQPSDTLVVDEIHQTSAELELCLALGKRVGCRFIWLSATVDPTFYARYLDSADVLQVSAFDATKAAKVEVERKQPLNFLDDKFLQKVSRSERGVAIFLPTRASVEEAAEWVRLRYPRITAAHYHGGEPIRVIRPFLEGVVPKPFFLAMTAAGQSALNVPGLDTVIIDDTRF
;
A
#
# COMPACT_ATOMS: atom_id res chain seq x y z
N ILE A 1 -4.30 14.11 7.73
CA ILE A 1 -5.21 14.09 6.57
C ILE A 1 -5.86 12.72 6.50
N VAL A 2 -7.18 12.68 6.50
CA VAL A 2 -7.98 11.45 6.36
C VAL A 2 -8.78 11.52 5.06
N ALA A 3 -8.52 10.61 4.15
CA ALA A 3 -9.21 10.54 2.87
C ALA A 3 -9.15 9.11 2.31
N GLY A 4 -10.14 8.70 1.53
CA GLY A 4 -10.26 7.33 1.00
C GLY A 4 -9.01 6.83 0.27
N THR A 5 -8.91 5.52 0.08
CA THR A 5 -7.82 4.92 -0.70
C THR A 5 -7.87 5.42 -2.15
N GLY A 6 -6.72 5.66 -2.75
CA GLY A 6 -6.62 6.14 -4.13
C GLY A 6 -6.93 7.64 -4.35
N THR A 7 -7.17 8.41 -3.28
CA THR A 7 -7.46 9.86 -3.37
C THR A 7 -6.21 10.74 -3.53
N GLY A 8 -5.03 10.13 -3.62
CA GLY A 8 -3.79 10.88 -3.81
C GLY A 8 -3.15 11.42 -2.54
N LYS A 9 -3.48 10.87 -1.35
CA LYS A 9 -2.88 11.29 -0.08
C LYS A 9 -1.35 11.35 -0.12
N THR A 10 -0.72 10.31 -0.63
CA THR A 10 0.74 10.23 -0.76
C THR A 10 1.30 11.35 -1.65
N LEU A 11 0.54 11.83 -2.64
CA LEU A 11 0.94 12.96 -3.47
C LEU A 11 0.97 14.28 -2.69
N ALA A 12 0.24 14.37 -1.57
CA ALA A 12 0.27 15.56 -0.71
C ALA A 12 1.58 15.69 0.09
N ILE A 13 2.37 14.62 0.20
CA ILE A 13 3.63 14.65 0.96
C ILE A 13 4.60 15.68 0.37
N ARG A 14 4.69 15.76 -0.96
CA ARG A 14 5.59 16.71 -1.62
C ARG A 14 5.25 18.18 -1.29
N PRO A 15 4.03 18.70 -1.57
CA PRO A 15 3.69 20.08 -1.24
C PRO A 15 3.72 20.37 0.26
N ILE A 16 3.45 19.36 1.11
CA ILE A 16 3.62 19.50 2.56
C ILE A 16 5.10 19.73 2.89
N ALA A 17 6.00 18.92 2.36
CA ALA A 17 7.43 19.06 2.59
C ALA A 17 7.94 20.40 2.06
N GLU A 18 7.54 20.83 0.86
CA GLU A 18 7.87 22.15 0.30
C GLU A 18 7.42 23.30 1.21
N THR A 19 6.22 23.18 1.77
CA THR A 19 5.68 24.20 2.70
C THR A 19 6.46 24.26 4.00
N ILE A 20 6.78 23.08 4.60
CA ILE A 20 7.50 23.01 5.87
C ILE A 20 8.94 23.53 5.73
N LEU A 21 9.59 23.16 4.63
CA LEU A 21 10.98 23.50 4.37
C LEU A 21 11.16 24.89 3.75
N GLY A 22 10.07 25.51 3.29
CA GLY A 22 10.11 26.82 2.64
C GLY A 22 10.88 26.80 1.31
N THR A 23 10.97 25.67 0.65
CA THR A 23 11.69 25.49 -0.62
C THR A 23 11.04 24.47 -1.52
N THR A 24 11.13 24.65 -2.83
CA THR A 24 10.72 23.68 -3.83
C THR A 24 11.86 22.72 -4.23
N GLU A 25 13.08 23.00 -3.77
CA GLU A 25 14.26 22.17 -4.01
C GLU A 25 14.34 21.05 -3.00
N LEU A 26 13.55 19.98 -3.23
CA LEU A 26 13.58 18.80 -2.37
C LEU A 26 14.70 17.85 -2.79
N LYS A 27 15.62 17.63 -1.88
CA LYS A 27 16.64 16.57 -1.98
C LYS A 27 16.14 15.35 -1.24
N ALA A 28 15.47 14.45 -1.98
CA ALA A 28 14.84 13.29 -1.42
C ALA A 28 15.72 12.04 -1.54
N GLY A 29 15.82 11.30 -0.47
CA GLY A 29 16.48 10.00 -0.42
C GLY A 29 15.62 8.90 0.16
N VAL A 30 16.02 7.65 -0.07
CA VAL A 30 15.34 6.46 0.45
C VAL A 30 16.35 5.58 1.17
N VAL A 31 16.07 5.24 2.42
CA VAL A 31 16.85 4.28 3.20
C VAL A 31 15.97 3.11 3.61
N ASN A 32 16.36 1.91 3.20
CA ASN A 32 15.67 0.67 3.53
C ASN A 32 16.68 -0.49 3.57
N ARG A 33 16.21 -1.75 3.63
CA ARG A 33 17.09 -2.92 3.66
C ARG A 33 17.98 -3.07 2.42
N GLU A 34 17.57 -2.56 1.28
CA GLU A 34 18.28 -2.65 0.00
C GLU A 34 19.15 -1.41 -0.28
N ARG A 35 18.87 -0.31 0.43
CA ARG A 35 19.55 0.98 0.26
C ARG A 35 19.94 1.51 1.63
N GLU A 36 21.20 1.36 1.96
CA GLU A 36 21.74 1.90 3.20
C GLU A 36 21.90 3.42 3.13
N ALA A 37 22.07 4.04 4.31
CA ALA A 37 22.46 5.43 4.38
C ALA A 37 23.85 5.60 3.71
N THR A 38 23.95 6.61 2.87
CA THR A 38 25.21 6.96 2.18
C THR A 38 25.82 8.22 2.77
N PRO A 39 27.07 8.56 2.46
CA PRO A 39 27.65 9.84 2.86
C PRO A 39 26.84 11.07 2.41
N GLU A 40 25.98 10.92 1.40
CA GLU A 40 25.10 11.99 0.91
C GLU A 40 23.81 12.14 1.75
N THR A 41 23.47 11.14 2.56
CA THR A 41 22.23 11.15 3.39
C THR A 41 22.06 12.43 4.21
N PRO A 42 23.10 13.01 4.85
CA PRO A 42 22.98 14.27 5.57
C PRO A 42 22.62 15.48 4.68
N SER A 43 22.81 15.39 3.38
CA SER A 43 22.45 16.47 2.44
C SER A 43 20.98 16.42 2.02
N TRP A 44 20.25 15.36 2.34
CA TRP A 44 18.84 15.20 2.01
C TRP A 44 17.96 15.94 3.02
N ASN A 45 16.99 16.67 2.52
CA ASN A 45 16.01 17.35 3.37
C ASN A 45 14.67 16.61 3.48
N VAL A 46 14.50 15.54 2.68
CA VAL A 46 13.38 14.60 2.79
C VAL A 46 13.94 13.18 2.70
N VAL A 47 13.66 12.35 3.71
CA VAL A 47 14.11 10.96 3.70
C VAL A 47 12.92 10.02 3.89
N VAL A 48 12.77 9.06 2.98
CA VAL A 48 11.78 8.00 3.09
C VAL A 48 12.43 6.78 3.71
N ILE A 49 11.95 6.36 4.85
CA ILE A 49 12.51 5.25 5.63
C ILE A 49 11.43 4.26 6.05
N THR A 50 11.85 3.03 6.33
CA THR A 50 10.98 2.05 6.97
C THR A 50 10.94 2.26 8.48
N THR A 51 9.91 1.73 9.15
CA THR A 51 9.79 1.79 10.62
C THR A 51 11.00 1.20 11.34
N GLY A 52 11.59 0.12 10.81
CA GLY A 52 12.80 -0.48 11.37
C GLY A 52 14.03 0.44 11.30
N ILE A 53 14.17 1.22 10.23
CA ILE A 53 15.23 2.24 10.11
C ILE A 53 14.92 3.41 11.05
N ALA A 54 13.68 3.90 11.07
CA ALA A 54 13.28 4.98 11.97
C ALA A 54 13.59 4.64 13.44
N ARG A 55 13.26 3.41 13.87
CA ARG A 55 13.57 2.93 15.23
C ARG A 55 15.05 3.00 15.54
N ARG A 56 15.93 2.59 14.60
CA ARG A 56 17.40 2.67 14.76
C ARG A 56 17.85 4.12 14.88
N TRP A 57 17.39 4.99 14.00
CA TRP A 57 17.76 6.41 14.02
C TRP A 57 17.27 7.15 15.27
N PHE A 58 16.15 6.73 15.86
CA PHE A 58 15.77 7.21 17.19
C PHE A 58 16.75 6.77 18.27
N GLN A 59 17.23 5.53 18.19
CA GLN A 59 18.19 4.98 19.14
C GLN A 59 19.57 5.66 19.04
N ASP A 60 19.98 5.93 17.80
CA ASP A 60 21.28 6.57 17.50
C ASP A 60 21.23 8.10 17.70
N GLY A 61 20.05 8.68 17.91
CA GLY A 61 19.86 10.11 18.10
C GLY A 61 19.87 10.92 16.80
N ASP A 62 19.72 10.28 15.65
CA ASP A 62 19.69 10.95 14.34
C ASP A 62 18.40 11.72 14.09
N ILE A 63 17.29 11.30 14.73
CA ILE A 63 16.02 12.01 14.66
C ILE A 63 15.95 13.04 15.79
N GLN A 64 15.78 14.30 15.42
CA GLN A 64 15.84 15.46 16.30
C GLN A 64 14.45 16.10 16.54
N PRO A 65 14.28 16.91 17.59
CA PRO A 65 13.01 17.63 17.85
C PRO A 65 12.59 18.56 16.72
N SER A 66 13.53 19.04 15.92
CA SER A 66 13.27 19.88 14.75
C SER A 66 12.64 19.14 13.58
N ASP A 67 12.74 17.80 13.57
CA ASP A 67 12.26 17.00 12.46
C ASP A 67 10.74 16.86 12.46
N THR A 68 10.20 16.73 11.27
CA THR A 68 8.78 16.43 11.06
C THR A 68 8.65 15.00 10.54
N LEU A 69 7.95 14.18 11.29
CA LEU A 69 7.64 12.80 10.94
C LEU A 69 6.36 12.75 10.11
N VAL A 70 6.48 12.40 8.85
CA VAL A 70 5.33 12.15 7.98
C VAL A 70 5.03 10.67 7.98
N VAL A 71 3.88 10.27 8.52
CA VAL A 71 3.46 8.88 8.62
C VAL A 71 2.35 8.61 7.62
N ASP A 72 2.68 7.94 6.54
CA ASP A 72 1.69 7.51 5.54
C ASP A 72 1.05 6.18 5.96
N GLU A 73 -0.23 6.02 5.60
CA GLU A 73 -1.03 4.82 5.90
C GLU A 73 -0.99 4.42 7.41
N ILE A 74 -1.13 5.39 8.31
CA ILE A 74 -1.02 5.18 9.78
C ILE A 74 -1.98 4.09 10.30
N HIS A 75 -3.05 3.79 9.58
CA HIS A 75 -3.99 2.72 9.92
C HIS A 75 -3.41 1.30 9.73
N GLN A 76 -2.29 1.16 9.02
CA GLN A 76 -1.55 -0.10 8.94
C GLN A 76 -0.67 -0.25 10.17
N THR A 77 -1.29 -0.50 11.31
CA THR A 77 -0.62 -0.58 12.61
C THR A 77 0.35 -1.75 12.68
N SER A 78 1.48 -1.51 13.33
CA SER A 78 2.43 -2.54 13.73
C SER A 78 3.12 -2.11 15.02
N ALA A 79 3.63 -3.06 15.79
CA ALA A 79 4.36 -2.75 17.01
C ALA A 79 5.56 -1.81 16.76
N GLU A 80 6.24 -1.95 15.61
CA GLU A 80 7.33 -1.05 15.24
C GLU A 80 6.85 0.36 14.94
N LEU A 81 5.72 0.52 14.23
CA LEU A 81 5.15 1.83 13.96
C LEU A 81 4.74 2.52 15.26
N GLU A 82 4.03 1.83 16.14
CA GLU A 82 3.60 2.40 17.42
C GLU A 82 4.78 2.80 18.30
N LEU A 83 5.84 1.99 18.30
CA LEU A 83 7.07 2.33 18.99
C LEU A 83 7.70 3.62 18.39
N CYS A 84 7.74 3.75 17.08
CA CYS A 84 8.27 4.95 16.41
C CYS A 84 7.44 6.19 16.76
N LEU A 85 6.11 6.09 16.83
CA LEU A 85 5.24 7.19 17.25
C LEU A 85 5.52 7.60 18.69
N ALA A 86 5.68 6.63 19.60
CA ALA A 86 6.01 6.89 21.00
C ALA A 86 7.40 7.54 21.16
N LEU A 87 8.39 7.07 20.41
CA LEU A 87 9.74 7.64 20.41
C LEU A 87 9.73 9.07 19.85
N GLY A 88 9.02 9.32 18.76
CA GLY A 88 8.87 10.66 18.19
C GLY A 88 8.21 11.64 19.16
N LYS A 89 7.18 11.22 19.89
CA LYS A 89 6.60 12.03 20.97
C LYS A 89 7.60 12.31 22.07
N ARG A 90 8.36 11.32 22.49
CA ARG A 90 9.39 11.48 23.53
C ARG A 90 10.49 12.47 23.12
N VAL A 91 10.91 12.43 21.86
CA VAL A 91 11.89 13.34 21.28
C VAL A 91 11.31 14.76 21.13
N GLY A 92 9.99 14.88 20.91
CA GLY A 92 9.32 16.15 20.67
C GLY A 92 9.20 16.51 19.19
N CYS A 93 9.23 15.52 18.32
CA CYS A 93 9.03 15.71 16.88
C CYS A 93 7.63 16.23 16.56
N ARG A 94 7.52 16.94 15.45
CA ARG A 94 6.22 17.27 14.84
C ARG A 94 5.71 16.07 14.03
N PHE A 95 4.39 15.91 14.00
CA PHE A 95 3.76 14.83 13.24
C PHE A 95 2.82 15.34 12.16
N ILE A 96 2.89 14.71 11.00
CA ILE A 96 1.87 14.75 9.95
C ILE A 96 1.51 13.31 9.65
N TRP A 97 0.24 12.96 9.71
CA TRP A 97 -0.20 11.61 9.44
C TRP A 97 -1.32 11.55 8.40
N LEU A 98 -1.28 10.50 7.60
CA LEU A 98 -2.16 10.26 6.49
C LEU A 98 -2.87 8.91 6.70
N SER A 99 -4.17 8.86 6.48
CA SER A 99 -4.96 7.64 6.66
C SER A 99 -6.11 7.54 5.67
N ALA A 100 -6.48 6.31 5.32
CA ALA A 100 -7.63 6.03 4.46
C ALA A 100 -8.90 5.72 5.26
N THR A 101 -8.79 5.03 6.39
CA THR A 101 -9.92 4.31 6.98
C THR A 101 -10.00 4.40 8.50
N VAL A 102 -9.14 5.17 9.15
CA VAL A 102 -9.09 5.22 10.60
C VAL A 102 -10.04 6.29 11.15
N ASP A 103 -10.63 6.01 12.31
CA ASP A 103 -11.21 7.05 13.13
C ASP A 103 -10.09 8.04 13.54
N PRO A 104 -10.17 9.30 13.13
CA PRO A 104 -9.12 10.27 13.41
C PRO A 104 -8.97 10.59 14.89
N THR A 105 -9.98 10.33 15.70
CA THR A 105 -10.05 10.72 17.12
C THR A 105 -8.89 10.19 17.93
N PHE A 106 -8.53 8.92 17.74
CA PHE A 106 -7.44 8.31 18.49
C PHE A 106 -6.10 8.98 18.19
N TYR A 107 -5.71 9.05 16.90
CA TYR A 107 -4.42 9.63 16.52
C TYR A 107 -4.36 11.15 16.71
N ALA A 108 -5.46 11.85 16.50
CA ALA A 108 -5.54 13.27 16.80
C ALA A 108 -5.21 13.56 18.28
N ARG A 109 -5.79 12.77 19.18
CA ARG A 109 -5.52 12.89 20.63
C ARG A 109 -4.11 12.41 20.96
N TYR A 110 -3.68 11.24 20.43
CA TYR A 110 -2.40 10.65 20.76
C TYR A 110 -1.22 11.48 20.27
N LEU A 111 -1.32 12.07 19.08
CA LEU A 111 -0.28 12.88 18.45
C LEU A 111 -0.48 14.39 18.64
N ASP A 112 -1.39 14.79 19.53
CA ASP A 112 -1.68 16.20 19.87
C ASP A 112 -1.93 17.05 18.61
N SER A 113 -2.69 16.50 17.65
CA SER A 113 -2.96 17.15 16.38
C SER A 113 -3.92 18.33 16.57
N ALA A 114 -3.48 19.54 16.18
CA ALA A 114 -4.31 20.75 16.25
C ALA A 114 -5.47 20.69 15.24
N ASP A 115 -5.18 20.17 14.03
CA ASP A 115 -6.14 20.12 12.93
C ASP A 115 -6.19 18.74 12.29
N VAL A 116 -7.39 18.29 12.00
CA VAL A 116 -7.63 17.06 11.20
C VAL A 116 -8.42 17.42 9.96
N LEU A 117 -7.76 17.38 8.81
CA LEU A 117 -8.42 17.52 7.53
C LEU A 117 -9.02 16.16 7.11
N GLN A 118 -10.34 16.10 7.11
CA GLN A 118 -11.06 14.92 6.64
C GLN A 118 -11.74 15.23 5.31
N VAL A 119 -11.40 14.44 4.28
CA VAL A 119 -11.95 14.58 2.94
C VAL A 119 -12.83 13.38 2.64
N SER A 120 -14.11 13.62 2.45
CA SER A 120 -15.05 12.63 1.95
C SER A 120 -15.01 12.62 0.41
N ALA A 121 -14.19 11.75 -0.14
CA ALA A 121 -14.10 11.55 -1.59
C ALA A 121 -14.88 10.31 -2.07
N PHE A 122 -15.79 9.79 -1.25
CA PHE A 122 -16.60 8.63 -1.61
C PHE A 122 -17.73 9.04 -2.54
N ASP A 123 -17.59 8.65 -3.79
CA ASP A 123 -18.66 8.76 -4.79
C ASP A 123 -19.46 7.45 -4.78
N ALA A 124 -20.64 7.48 -4.17
CA ALA A 124 -21.51 6.31 -4.06
C ALA A 124 -21.92 5.74 -5.43
N THR A 125 -21.89 6.54 -6.50
CA THR A 125 -22.21 6.10 -7.86
C THR A 125 -21.13 5.22 -8.47
N LYS A 126 -19.90 5.31 -7.94
CA LYS A 126 -18.73 4.52 -8.33
C LYS A 126 -18.43 3.37 -7.37
N ALA A 127 -19.30 3.15 -6.38
CA ALA A 127 -19.14 2.06 -5.44
C ALA A 127 -19.16 0.70 -6.16
N ALA A 128 -18.17 -0.14 -5.86
CA ALA A 128 -18.16 -1.49 -6.39
C ALA A 128 -19.33 -2.31 -5.82
N LYS A 129 -19.94 -3.13 -6.67
CA LYS A 129 -20.92 -4.11 -6.20
C LYS A 129 -20.17 -5.18 -5.39
N VAL A 130 -20.54 -5.34 -4.12
CA VAL A 130 -19.99 -6.37 -3.25
C VAL A 130 -20.95 -7.54 -3.18
N GLU A 131 -20.46 -8.73 -3.52
CA GLU A 131 -21.17 -10.00 -3.36
C GLU A 131 -20.39 -10.85 -2.38
N VAL A 132 -21.05 -11.35 -1.32
CA VAL A 132 -20.45 -12.23 -0.34
C VAL A 132 -20.94 -13.65 -0.58
N GLU A 133 -20.03 -14.53 -0.96
CA GLU A 133 -20.32 -15.95 -1.17
C GLU A 133 -19.48 -16.80 -0.21
N ARG A 134 -20.10 -17.79 0.42
CA ARG A 134 -19.41 -18.77 1.26
C ARG A 134 -18.99 -19.96 0.43
N LYS A 135 -17.80 -19.91 -0.13
CA LYS A 135 -17.21 -20.98 -0.93
C LYS A 135 -15.82 -21.33 -0.39
N GLN A 136 -15.38 -22.55 -0.68
CA GLN A 136 -13.96 -22.91 -0.51
C GLN A 136 -13.10 -22.03 -1.44
N PRO A 137 -11.91 -21.59 -1.00
CA PRO A 137 -11.08 -20.62 -1.75
C PRO A 137 -10.87 -20.98 -3.23
N LEU A 138 -10.51 -22.21 -3.52
CA LEU A 138 -10.26 -22.68 -4.89
C LEU A 138 -11.53 -22.84 -5.75
N ASN A 139 -12.72 -22.84 -5.17
CA ASN A 139 -13.97 -22.96 -5.92
C ASN A 139 -14.33 -21.68 -6.70
N PHE A 140 -13.67 -20.56 -6.42
CA PHE A 140 -13.77 -19.35 -7.25
C PHE A 140 -13.02 -19.48 -8.57
N LEU A 141 -12.07 -20.39 -8.64
CA LEU A 141 -11.26 -20.67 -9.83
C LEU A 141 -11.84 -21.84 -10.64
N ASP A 142 -13.14 -22.11 -10.50
CA ASP A 142 -13.78 -23.14 -11.30
C ASP A 142 -13.77 -22.80 -12.80
N ASP A 143 -13.93 -23.82 -13.63
CA ASP A 143 -13.89 -23.68 -15.07
C ASP A 143 -14.96 -22.71 -15.59
N LYS A 144 -16.11 -22.62 -14.93
CA LYS A 144 -17.19 -21.69 -15.33
C LYS A 144 -16.78 -20.25 -15.09
N PHE A 145 -16.17 -19.95 -13.95
CA PHE A 145 -15.71 -18.61 -13.64
C PHE A 145 -14.62 -18.17 -14.62
N LEU A 146 -13.59 -19.00 -14.85
CA LEU A 146 -12.49 -18.67 -15.74
C LEU A 146 -12.91 -18.59 -17.21
N GLN A 147 -13.85 -19.42 -17.64
CA GLN A 147 -14.48 -19.25 -18.95
C GLN A 147 -15.20 -17.91 -19.08
N LYS A 148 -15.90 -17.48 -18.03
CA LYS A 148 -16.53 -16.16 -18.00
C LYS A 148 -15.51 -15.04 -18.06
N VAL A 149 -14.40 -15.13 -17.32
CA VAL A 149 -13.28 -14.16 -17.38
C VAL A 149 -12.73 -14.10 -18.79
N SER A 150 -12.40 -15.24 -19.38
CA SER A 150 -11.81 -15.32 -20.71
C SER A 150 -12.72 -14.76 -21.81
N ARG A 151 -14.04 -14.99 -21.71
CA ARG A 151 -15.02 -14.52 -22.71
C ARG A 151 -15.39 -13.05 -22.55
N SER A 152 -15.37 -12.52 -21.33
CA SER A 152 -15.79 -11.16 -21.03
C SER A 152 -14.65 -10.14 -21.06
N GLU A 153 -13.45 -10.57 -21.46
CA GLU A 153 -12.25 -9.71 -21.48
C GLU A 153 -12.04 -8.94 -20.18
N ARG A 154 -12.15 -9.63 -19.04
CA ARG A 154 -12.04 -9.01 -17.72
C ARG A 154 -10.61 -9.06 -17.17
N GLY A 155 -10.27 -8.00 -16.42
CA GLY A 155 -9.14 -8.02 -15.49
C GLY A 155 -9.61 -8.49 -14.11
N VAL A 156 -8.99 -9.54 -13.58
CA VAL A 156 -9.35 -10.13 -12.28
C VAL A 156 -8.14 -10.16 -11.37
N ALA A 157 -8.32 -9.74 -10.13
CA ALA A 157 -7.37 -9.98 -9.06
C ALA A 157 -8.00 -10.87 -7.98
N ILE A 158 -7.19 -11.77 -7.40
CA ILE A 158 -7.58 -12.56 -6.24
C ILE A 158 -6.56 -12.37 -5.11
N PHE A 159 -7.07 -12.12 -3.91
CA PHE A 159 -6.26 -12.07 -2.70
C PHE A 159 -6.36 -13.38 -1.95
N LEU A 160 -5.22 -14.05 -1.78
CA LEU A 160 -5.07 -15.32 -1.10
C LEU A 160 -4.11 -15.20 0.09
N PRO A 161 -4.28 -16.04 1.13
CA PRO A 161 -3.57 -15.83 2.39
C PRO A 161 -2.08 -16.18 2.34
N THR A 162 -1.65 -17.09 1.47
CA THR A 162 -0.28 -17.61 1.48
C THR A 162 0.44 -17.41 0.14
N ARG A 163 1.78 -17.42 0.19
CA ARG A 163 2.62 -17.39 -1.01
C ARG A 163 2.34 -18.58 -1.92
N ALA A 164 2.31 -19.78 -1.34
CA ALA A 164 2.04 -20.99 -2.08
C ALA A 164 0.70 -20.94 -2.81
N SER A 165 -0.36 -20.46 -2.16
CA SER A 165 -1.68 -20.38 -2.78
C SER A 165 -1.75 -19.40 -3.95
N VAL A 166 -1.02 -18.28 -3.91
CA VAL A 166 -0.99 -17.32 -5.03
C VAL A 166 -0.18 -17.85 -6.21
N GLU A 167 0.93 -18.52 -5.95
CA GLU A 167 1.75 -19.17 -6.97
C GLU A 167 0.96 -20.28 -7.67
N GLU A 168 0.33 -21.17 -6.88
CA GLU A 168 -0.50 -22.28 -7.39
C GLU A 168 -1.69 -21.76 -8.21
N ALA A 169 -2.40 -20.74 -7.73
CA ALA A 169 -3.54 -20.16 -8.45
C ALA A 169 -3.13 -19.58 -9.81
N ALA A 170 -2.04 -18.80 -9.85
CA ALA A 170 -1.55 -18.23 -11.10
C ALA A 170 -1.07 -19.29 -12.09
N GLU A 171 -0.34 -20.31 -11.59
CA GLU A 171 0.14 -21.40 -12.42
C GLU A 171 -1.03 -22.22 -12.97
N TRP A 172 -2.01 -22.55 -12.15
CA TRP A 172 -3.19 -23.29 -12.56
C TRP A 172 -3.97 -22.56 -13.67
N VAL A 173 -4.15 -21.24 -13.56
CA VAL A 173 -4.79 -20.43 -14.61
C VAL A 173 -3.94 -20.43 -15.88
N ARG A 174 -2.64 -20.26 -15.77
CA ARG A 174 -1.70 -20.24 -16.91
C ARG A 174 -1.75 -21.54 -17.72
N LEU A 175 -1.80 -22.68 -17.04
CA LEU A 175 -1.81 -24.00 -17.69
C LEU A 175 -3.15 -24.31 -18.35
N ARG A 176 -4.27 -23.96 -17.72
CA ARG A 176 -5.60 -24.31 -18.24
C ARG A 176 -6.19 -23.28 -19.20
N TYR A 177 -5.80 -22.03 -19.08
CA TYR A 177 -6.36 -20.91 -19.84
C TYR A 177 -5.26 -20.06 -20.48
N PRO A 178 -4.56 -20.54 -21.52
CA PRO A 178 -3.43 -19.81 -22.14
C PRO A 178 -3.78 -18.44 -22.70
N ARG A 179 -5.07 -18.14 -22.91
CA ARG A 179 -5.54 -16.83 -23.35
C ARG A 179 -5.59 -15.79 -22.24
N ILE A 180 -5.56 -16.23 -20.95
CA ILE A 180 -5.55 -15.35 -19.80
C ILE A 180 -4.09 -15.10 -19.40
N THR A 181 -3.65 -13.87 -19.46
CA THR A 181 -2.34 -13.51 -18.92
C THR A 181 -2.38 -13.59 -17.39
N ALA A 182 -1.71 -14.60 -16.82
CA ALA A 182 -1.72 -14.84 -15.38
C ALA A 182 -0.38 -14.54 -14.73
N ALA A 183 -0.41 -13.84 -13.59
CA ALA A 183 0.77 -13.58 -12.76
C ALA A 183 0.40 -13.67 -11.27
N HIS A 184 1.44 -13.75 -10.43
CA HIS A 184 1.29 -13.67 -8.98
C HIS A 184 2.20 -12.60 -8.38
N TYR A 185 1.85 -12.15 -7.17
CA TYR A 185 2.66 -11.22 -6.40
C TYR A 185 2.51 -11.45 -4.89
N HIS A 186 3.65 -11.52 -4.23
CA HIS A 186 3.74 -11.59 -2.76
C HIS A 186 4.98 -10.82 -2.27
N GLY A 187 5.09 -10.59 -0.96
CA GLY A 187 6.16 -9.76 -0.38
C GLY A 187 7.61 -10.27 -0.58
N GLY A 188 7.79 -11.46 -1.16
CA GLY A 188 9.11 -11.98 -1.57
C GLY A 188 9.46 -11.70 -3.03
N GLU A 189 8.48 -11.22 -3.83
CA GLU A 189 8.67 -10.92 -5.24
C GLU A 189 9.04 -9.45 -5.47
N PRO A 190 9.97 -9.18 -6.39
CA PRO A 190 10.23 -7.81 -6.79
C PRO A 190 9.05 -7.23 -7.56
N ILE A 191 8.71 -5.96 -7.31
CA ILE A 191 7.58 -5.25 -7.95
C ILE A 191 7.63 -5.28 -9.49
N ARG A 192 8.81 -5.45 -10.07
CA ARG A 192 9.00 -5.57 -11.53
C ARG A 192 8.22 -6.72 -12.17
N VAL A 193 7.89 -7.77 -11.39
CA VAL A 193 7.13 -8.94 -11.88
C VAL A 193 5.72 -8.53 -12.31
N ILE A 194 5.10 -7.61 -11.59
CA ILE A 194 3.76 -7.12 -11.89
C ILE A 194 3.74 -5.70 -12.49
N ARG A 195 4.91 -5.12 -12.76
CA ARG A 195 5.01 -3.79 -13.36
C ARG A 195 4.16 -3.62 -14.62
N PRO A 196 4.12 -4.57 -15.58
CA PRO A 196 3.26 -4.44 -16.76
C PRO A 196 1.77 -4.28 -16.43
N PHE A 197 1.30 -4.92 -15.36
CA PHE A 197 -0.08 -4.76 -14.88
C PHE A 197 -0.29 -3.36 -14.28
N LEU A 198 0.67 -2.85 -13.52
CA LEU A 198 0.61 -1.52 -12.92
C LEU A 198 0.66 -0.40 -13.96
N GLU A 199 1.38 -0.62 -15.04
CA GLU A 199 1.46 0.32 -16.18
C GLU A 199 0.26 0.19 -17.14
N GLY A 200 -0.62 -0.79 -16.92
CA GLY A 200 -1.81 -1.00 -17.75
C GLY A 200 -1.51 -1.49 -19.17
N VAL A 201 -0.31 -2.05 -19.41
CA VAL A 201 0.09 -2.55 -20.73
C VAL A 201 -0.30 -4.00 -20.96
N VAL A 202 -0.75 -4.71 -19.91
CA VAL A 202 -1.23 -6.09 -20.05
C VAL A 202 -2.65 -6.08 -20.62
N PRO A 203 -2.88 -6.71 -21.78
CA PRO A 203 -4.21 -6.76 -22.36
C PRO A 203 -5.13 -7.69 -21.53
N LYS A 204 -6.42 -7.39 -21.56
CA LYS A 204 -7.44 -8.29 -21.03
C LYS A 204 -7.70 -9.46 -22.00
N PRO A 205 -8.07 -10.63 -21.49
CA PRO A 205 -8.28 -10.95 -20.09
C PRO A 205 -6.97 -11.20 -19.34
N PHE A 206 -6.91 -10.76 -18.08
CA PHE A 206 -5.79 -11.07 -17.20
C PHE A 206 -6.23 -11.54 -15.81
N PHE A 207 -5.35 -12.24 -15.12
CA PHE A 207 -5.54 -12.78 -13.78
C PHE A 207 -4.31 -12.51 -12.91
N LEU A 208 -4.51 -11.86 -11.78
CA LEU A 208 -3.43 -11.49 -10.86
C LEU A 208 -3.73 -12.05 -9.46
N ALA A 209 -2.97 -13.07 -9.03
CA ALA A 209 -3.06 -13.62 -7.69
C ALA A 209 -2.10 -12.88 -6.75
N MET A 210 -2.59 -12.39 -5.60
CA MET A 210 -1.79 -11.60 -4.67
C MET A 210 -2.01 -12.01 -3.22
N THR A 211 -0.99 -11.84 -2.40
CA THR A 211 -1.16 -11.81 -0.93
C THR A 211 -1.53 -10.39 -0.48
N ALA A 212 -1.72 -10.21 0.84
CA ALA A 212 -1.92 -8.89 1.44
C ALA A 212 -0.85 -7.85 1.06
N ALA A 213 0.33 -8.28 0.61
CA ALA A 213 1.36 -7.38 0.07
C ALA A 213 0.88 -6.55 -1.14
N GLY A 214 -0.15 -7.02 -1.86
CA GLY A 214 -0.78 -6.30 -2.97
C GLY A 214 -1.95 -5.41 -2.57
N GLN A 215 -2.34 -5.35 -1.29
CA GLN A 215 -3.49 -4.56 -0.85
C GLN A 215 -3.23 -3.07 -0.80
N SER A 216 -2.01 -2.68 -0.51
CA SER A 216 -1.62 -1.28 -0.37
C SER A 216 -0.75 -0.84 -1.55
N ALA A 217 -0.98 0.38 -1.99
CA ALA A 217 -0.16 1.08 -2.99
C ALA A 217 -0.16 0.50 -4.41
N LEU A 218 -0.93 -0.53 -4.73
CA LEU A 218 -1.02 -1.04 -6.09
C LEU A 218 -2.29 -0.52 -6.78
N ASN A 219 -2.09 0.29 -7.81
CA ASN A 219 -3.15 0.66 -8.73
C ASN A 219 -2.99 -0.19 -10.00
N VAL A 220 -3.94 -1.08 -10.26
CA VAL A 220 -3.94 -1.95 -11.43
C VAL A 220 -5.00 -1.46 -12.42
N PRO A 221 -4.59 -0.73 -13.46
CA PRO A 221 -5.52 -0.26 -14.47
C PRO A 221 -6.24 -1.45 -15.16
N GLY A 222 -7.51 -1.26 -15.44
CA GLY A 222 -8.31 -2.30 -16.11
C GLY A 222 -8.77 -3.45 -15.22
N LEU A 223 -8.60 -3.35 -13.91
CA LEU A 223 -9.14 -4.32 -12.97
C LEU A 223 -10.65 -4.16 -12.83
N ASP A 224 -11.41 -5.21 -13.17
CA ASP A 224 -12.88 -5.21 -13.16
C ASP A 224 -13.46 -5.99 -11.97
N THR A 225 -12.72 -6.96 -11.47
CA THR A 225 -13.20 -7.86 -10.41
C THR A 225 -12.09 -8.14 -9.41
N VAL A 226 -12.40 -7.98 -8.14
CA VAL A 226 -11.53 -8.35 -7.03
C VAL A 226 -12.21 -9.46 -6.23
N ILE A 227 -11.46 -10.54 -5.98
CA ILE A 227 -11.89 -11.65 -5.15
C ILE A 227 -11.01 -11.65 -3.89
N ILE A 228 -11.62 -11.79 -2.74
CA ILE A 228 -10.91 -11.84 -1.47
C ILE A 228 -11.24 -13.16 -0.78
N ASP A 229 -10.21 -13.92 -0.50
CA ASP A 229 -10.31 -15.06 0.42
C ASP A 229 -10.25 -14.53 1.85
N ASP A 230 -11.36 -14.61 2.56
CA ASP A 230 -11.51 -14.15 3.95
C ASP A 230 -11.06 -15.23 4.96
N THR A 231 -10.26 -16.19 4.54
CA THR A 231 -9.71 -17.20 5.46
C THR A 231 -8.77 -16.53 6.46
N ARG A 232 -9.13 -16.59 7.73
CA ARG A 232 -8.29 -16.11 8.82
C ARG A 232 -7.45 -17.27 9.36
N PHE A 233 -6.19 -17.03 9.55
CA PHE A 233 -5.26 -17.94 10.21
C PHE A 233 -5.02 -17.51 11.64
#